data_b0473ece458bfdb1dfa72b15aa690a3a
#
_entry.id   b0473ece458bfdb1dfa72b15aa690a3a
#
_cell.length_a   1.000
_cell.length_b   1.000
_cell.length_c   1.000
_cell.angle_alpha   90.00
_cell.angle_beta   90.00
_cell.angle_gamma   90.00
#
_symmetry.space_group_name_H-M   'P 1'
#
loop_
_entity.id
_entity.type
_entity.pdbx_description
1 polymer ?
#
loop_
_entity_poly.entity_id
_entity_poly.type
_entity_poly.pdbx_seq_one_letter_code
_entity_poly.pdbx_strand_id
1 'polypeptide(L)'
;SHITGGGFDENIPRILHEGQGLEIEEGTWEILPVFRFLEKYGKVAHREMFNIFNMGIGMVIALDASQAEKAIAILAEQGEKAAVIGRVTDTEGVVIR
;
A
#
# COMPACT_ATOMS: atom_id res chain seq x y z
N SER A 1 1.16 3.60 8.70
CA SER A 1 2.52 3.35 8.24
C SER A 1 2.90 4.33 7.13
N HIS A 2 3.98 5.06 7.34
CA HIS A 2 4.53 5.96 6.34
C HIS A 2 5.39 5.15 5.36
N ILE A 3 5.09 5.24 4.09
CA ILE A 3 5.79 4.43 3.08
C ILE A 3 7.00 5.20 2.56
N THR A 4 8.18 4.75 2.99
CA THR A 4 9.48 5.33 2.66
C THR A 4 10.34 4.31 1.91
N GLY A 5 11.66 4.46 1.92
CA GLY A 5 12.58 3.47 1.34
C GLY A 5 12.29 2.07 1.89
N GLY A 6 12.32 1.07 1.02
CA GLY A 6 11.91 -0.28 1.34
C GLY A 6 10.46 -0.59 0.98
N GLY A 7 9.68 0.42 0.59
CA GLY A 7 8.32 0.26 0.06
C GLY A 7 7.36 -0.43 1.02
N PHE A 8 6.44 -1.19 0.47
CA PHE A 8 5.41 -1.89 1.24
C PHE A 8 6.01 -2.97 2.14
N ASP A 9 6.96 -3.74 1.63
CA ASP A 9 7.51 -4.89 2.35
C ASP A 9 8.21 -4.54 3.66
N GLU A 10 8.88 -3.39 3.69
CA GLU A 10 9.63 -3.00 4.90
C GLU A 10 8.84 -2.09 5.83
N ASN A 11 7.88 -1.33 5.32
CA ASN A 11 7.17 -0.34 6.12
C ASN A 11 5.85 -0.84 6.71
N ILE A 12 5.02 -1.51 5.91
CA ILE A 12 3.70 -1.92 6.40
C ILE A 12 3.76 -2.95 7.52
N PRO A 13 4.64 -3.97 7.49
CA PRO A 13 4.70 -4.96 8.57
C PRO A 13 4.96 -4.38 9.95
N ARG A 14 5.53 -3.17 10.02
CA ARG A 14 5.80 -2.52 11.31
C ARG A 14 4.55 -2.18 12.11
N ILE A 15 3.39 -2.07 11.46
CA ILE A 15 2.13 -1.78 12.13
C ILE A 15 1.31 -3.03 12.38
N LEU A 16 1.76 -4.19 11.89
CA LEU A 16 1.06 -5.45 12.06
C LEU A 16 1.55 -6.17 13.31
N HIS A 17 0.64 -6.92 13.93
CA HIS A 17 0.99 -7.81 15.04
C HIS A 17 1.56 -9.11 14.52
N GLU A 18 2.24 -9.87 15.41
CA GLU A 18 2.75 -11.18 15.08
C GLU A 18 1.63 -12.09 14.57
N GLY A 19 1.89 -12.83 13.51
CA GLY A 19 0.91 -13.71 12.88
C GLY A 19 -0.01 -13.01 11.88
N GLN A 20 0.06 -11.69 11.76
CA GLN A 20 -0.72 -10.94 10.79
C GLN A 20 0.07 -10.68 9.52
N GLY A 21 -0.66 -10.61 8.41
CA GLY A 21 -0.11 -10.23 7.11
C GLY A 21 -1.02 -9.24 6.42
N LEU A 22 -0.72 -8.98 5.16
CA LEU A 22 -1.46 -8.01 4.37
C LEU A 22 -1.66 -8.54 2.96
N GLU A 23 -2.88 -8.41 2.47
CA GLU A 23 -3.21 -8.68 1.07
C GLU A 23 -3.60 -7.37 0.41
N ILE A 24 -2.85 -6.99 -0.61
CA ILE A 24 -3.04 -5.74 -1.34
C ILE A 24 -3.50 -6.05 -2.76
N GLU A 25 -4.51 -5.32 -3.22
CA GLU A 25 -5.01 -5.46 -4.59
C GLU A 25 -4.53 -4.31 -5.45
N GLU A 26 -3.72 -4.60 -6.47
CA GLU A 26 -3.35 -3.63 -7.48
C GLU A 26 -4.60 -3.19 -8.24
N GLY A 27 -4.59 -1.96 -8.73
CA GLY A 27 -5.74 -1.43 -9.44
C GLY A 27 -6.76 -0.74 -8.54
N THR A 28 -6.59 -0.82 -7.22
CA THR A 28 -7.43 -0.11 -6.26
C THR A 28 -6.97 1.34 -6.05
N TRP A 29 -5.81 1.69 -6.55
CA TRP A 29 -5.31 3.07 -6.60
C TRP A 29 -4.56 3.28 -7.91
N GLU A 30 -4.36 4.54 -8.28
CA GLU A 30 -3.63 4.88 -9.49
C GLU A 30 -2.13 4.82 -9.24
N ILE A 31 -1.43 4.02 -10.05
CA ILE A 31 0.04 4.00 -10.08
C ILE A 31 0.48 4.98 -11.16
N LEU A 32 1.19 6.03 -10.77
CA LEU A 32 1.63 7.08 -11.67
C LEU A 32 2.55 6.55 -12.77
N PRO A 33 2.51 7.16 -13.97
CA PRO A 33 3.34 6.71 -15.10
C PRO A 33 4.84 6.65 -14.81
N VAL A 34 5.34 7.48 -13.89
CA VAL A 34 6.76 7.49 -13.52
C VAL A 34 7.21 6.12 -13.00
N PHE A 35 6.37 5.41 -12.26
CA PHE A 35 6.73 4.10 -11.73
C PHE A 35 6.78 3.05 -12.84
N ARG A 36 5.88 3.13 -13.82
CA ARG A 36 5.90 2.24 -14.98
C ARG A 36 7.15 2.49 -15.84
N PHE A 37 7.54 3.74 -15.96
CA PHE A 37 8.77 4.13 -16.65
C PHE A 37 10.01 3.54 -15.95
N LEU A 38 10.08 3.69 -14.63
CA LEU A 38 11.19 3.16 -13.84
C LEU A 38 11.29 1.64 -13.90
N GLU A 39 10.14 0.96 -13.85
CA GLU A 39 10.08 -0.49 -13.97
C GLU A 39 10.65 -0.96 -15.31
N LYS A 40 10.20 -0.33 -16.41
CA LYS A 40 10.60 -0.70 -17.76
C LYS A 40 12.07 -0.44 -18.04
N TYR A 41 12.53 0.77 -17.77
CA TYR A 41 13.90 1.18 -18.12
C TYR A 41 14.92 0.76 -17.08
N GLY A 42 14.51 0.59 -15.83
CA GLY A 42 15.37 0.05 -14.78
C GLY A 42 15.46 -1.46 -14.79
N LYS A 43 14.65 -2.13 -15.60
CA LYS A 43 14.55 -3.60 -15.66
C LYS A 43 14.30 -4.22 -14.29
N VAL A 44 13.44 -3.59 -13.51
CA VAL A 44 13.06 -4.06 -12.19
C VAL A 44 11.87 -5.00 -12.32
N ALA A 45 11.91 -6.14 -11.60
CA ALA A 45 10.78 -7.06 -11.57
C ALA A 45 9.56 -6.36 -10.96
N HIS A 46 8.37 -6.61 -11.50
CA HIS A 46 7.16 -5.92 -11.07
C HIS A 46 6.92 -5.98 -9.56
N ARG A 47 7.04 -7.16 -8.96
CA ARG A 47 6.87 -7.33 -7.52
C ARG A 47 7.91 -6.56 -6.71
N GLU A 48 9.13 -6.47 -7.22
CA GLU A 48 10.24 -5.77 -6.57
C GLU A 48 10.02 -4.25 -6.53
N MET A 49 9.21 -3.70 -7.45
CA MET A 49 8.85 -2.29 -7.45
C MET A 49 8.20 -1.88 -6.11
N PHE A 50 7.41 -2.78 -5.52
CA PHE A 50 6.72 -2.52 -4.25
C PHE A 50 7.66 -2.60 -3.04
N ASN A 51 8.85 -3.13 -3.21
CA ASN A 51 9.89 -3.15 -2.19
C ASN A 51 10.85 -1.96 -2.30
N ILE A 52 10.98 -1.39 -3.48
CA ILE A 52 11.90 -0.28 -3.73
C ILE A 52 11.17 1.06 -3.62
N PHE A 53 9.99 1.17 -4.21
CA PHE A 53 9.23 2.41 -4.30
C PHE A 53 7.94 2.36 -3.51
N ASN A 54 7.37 3.53 -3.23
CA ASN A 54 6.07 3.63 -2.57
C ASN A 54 4.89 3.39 -3.52
N MET A 55 5.13 3.34 -4.81
CA MET A 55 4.14 3.11 -5.87
C MET A 55 2.94 4.07 -5.81
N GLY A 56 3.16 5.28 -5.30
CA GLY A 56 2.12 6.31 -5.21
C GLY A 56 1.38 6.33 -3.88
N ILE A 57 1.70 5.43 -2.96
CA ILE A 57 1.09 5.40 -1.62
C ILE A 57 2.09 5.98 -0.62
N GLY A 58 1.72 7.12 -0.03
CA GLY A 58 2.58 7.76 0.98
C GLY A 58 2.35 7.27 2.39
N MET A 59 1.12 6.87 2.71
CA MET A 59 0.77 6.41 4.04
C MET A 59 -0.33 5.35 3.98
N VAL A 60 -0.22 4.35 4.84
CA VAL A 60 -1.20 3.28 4.98
C VAL A 60 -1.77 3.30 6.39
N ILE A 61 -3.09 3.20 6.49
CA ILE A 61 -3.82 3.16 7.75
C ILE A 61 -4.59 1.85 7.82
N ALA A 62 -4.39 1.10 8.89
CA ALA A 62 -5.14 -0.12 9.18
C ALA A 62 -6.22 0.17 10.22
N LEU A 63 -7.46 -0.16 9.92
CA LEU A 63 -8.59 0.05 10.82
C LEU A 63 -9.70 -0.96 10.53
N ASP A 64 -10.73 -0.98 11.37
CA ASP A 64 -11.88 -1.86 11.17
C ASP A 64 -12.57 -1.55 9.83
N ALA A 65 -12.97 -2.60 9.12
CA ALA A 65 -13.65 -2.46 7.84
C ALA A 65 -14.88 -1.56 7.91
N SER A 66 -15.60 -1.59 9.03
CA SER A 66 -16.79 -0.77 9.25
C SER A 66 -16.52 0.73 9.28
N GLN A 67 -15.27 1.12 9.48
CA GLN A 67 -14.88 2.54 9.56
C GLN A 67 -14.16 3.04 8.32
N ALA A 68 -13.93 2.18 7.32
CA ALA A 68 -13.16 2.54 6.13
C ALA A 68 -13.79 3.69 5.33
N GLU A 69 -15.10 3.62 5.07
CA GLU A 69 -15.80 4.68 4.32
C GLU A 69 -15.77 6.02 5.04
N LYS A 70 -15.93 6.00 6.36
CA LYS A 70 -15.88 7.21 7.18
C LYS A 70 -14.49 7.84 7.15
N ALA A 71 -13.45 7.01 7.24
CA ALA A 71 -12.07 7.48 7.19
C ALA A 71 -11.76 8.13 5.83
N ILE A 72 -12.20 7.50 4.74
CA ILE A 72 -12.02 8.06 3.40
C ILE A 72 -12.73 9.40 3.25
N ALA A 73 -13.95 9.52 3.77
CA ALA A 73 -14.70 10.77 3.72
C ALA A 73 -14.00 11.90 4.50
N ILE A 74 -13.50 11.59 5.69
CA ILE A 74 -12.77 12.56 6.52
C ILE A 74 -11.50 13.03 5.82
N LEU A 75 -10.74 12.10 5.24
CA LEU A 75 -9.51 12.42 4.51
C LEU A 75 -9.80 13.28 3.27
N ALA A 76 -10.87 12.97 2.55
CA ALA A 76 -11.28 13.75 1.39
C ALA A 76 -11.60 15.20 1.77
N GLU A 77 -12.22 15.43 2.92
CA GLU A 77 -12.49 16.78 3.45
C GLU A 77 -11.21 17.55 3.73
N GLN A 78 -10.13 16.85 4.04
CA GLN A 78 -8.82 17.45 4.28
C GLN A 78 -7.97 17.56 3.01
N GLY A 79 -8.54 17.25 1.85
CA GLY A 79 -7.83 17.32 0.58
C GLY A 79 -6.97 16.10 0.27
N GLU A 80 -7.10 15.03 1.05
CA GLU A 80 -6.33 13.81 0.85
C GLU A 80 -7.12 12.79 0.02
N LYS A 81 -6.44 12.15 -0.90
CA LYS A 81 -7.01 11.11 -1.74
C LYS A 81 -6.72 9.75 -1.12
N ALA A 82 -7.76 9.03 -0.74
CA ALA A 82 -7.60 7.73 -0.08
C ALA A 82 -8.42 6.66 -0.79
N ALA A 83 -7.94 5.42 -0.70
CA ALA A 83 -8.61 4.26 -1.27
C ALA A 83 -8.40 3.05 -0.36
N VAL A 84 -9.33 2.11 -0.40
CA VAL A 84 -9.14 0.81 0.25
C VAL A 84 -8.27 -0.02 -0.69
N ILE A 85 -7.04 -0.30 -0.26
CA ILE A 85 -6.05 -0.99 -1.11
C ILE A 85 -5.88 -2.47 -0.77
N GLY A 86 -6.43 -2.92 0.34
CA GLY A 86 -6.28 -4.30 0.75
C GLY A 86 -6.85 -4.56 2.14
N ARG A 87 -6.43 -5.66 2.72
CA ARG A 87 -6.90 -6.08 4.04
C ARG A 87 -5.80 -6.75 4.84
N VAL A 88 -5.94 -6.72 6.15
CA VAL A 88 -5.10 -7.47 7.08
C VAL A 88 -5.55 -8.92 7.09
N THR A 89 -4.58 -9.83 7.05
CA THR A 89 -4.84 -11.29 7.05
C THR A 89 -4.24 -11.93 8.29
N ASP A 90 -4.56 -13.19 8.51
CA ASP A 90 -4.00 -13.99 9.60
C ASP A 90 -2.78 -14.83 9.14
N THR A 91 -2.30 -14.60 7.95
CA THR A 91 -1.10 -15.25 7.39
C THR A 91 -0.03 -14.21 7.20
N GLU A 92 1.14 -14.43 7.82
CA GLU A 92 2.25 -13.48 7.72
C GLU A 92 2.71 -13.26 6.28
N GLY A 93 3.15 -12.04 6.00
CA GLY A 93 3.68 -11.63 4.72
C GLY A 93 2.82 -10.58 4.03
N VAL A 94 3.41 -9.95 3.02
CA VAL A 94 2.73 -8.97 2.17
C VAL A 94 2.49 -9.61 0.81
N VAL A 95 1.24 -9.81 0.46
CA VAL A 95 0.83 -10.40 -0.82
C VAL A 95 0.21 -9.29 -1.67
N ILE A 96 0.68 -9.17 -2.90
CA ILE A 96 0.15 -8.19 -3.86
C ILE A 96 -0.48 -8.94 -5.02
N ARG A 97 -1.75 -8.67 -5.24
CA ARG A 97 -2.54 -9.34 -6.28
C ARG A 97 -2.93 -8.41 -7.41
#